data_ff8348e38f2c50ebf45f7d3b597c929c
#
_entry.id   ff8348e38f2c50ebf45f7d3b597c929c
#
_cell.length_a   1.000
_cell.length_b   1.000
_cell.length_c   1.000
_cell.angle_alpha   90.00
_cell.angle_beta   90.00
_cell.angle_gamma   90.00
#
_symmetry.space_group_name_H-M   'P 1'
#
loop_
_entity.id
_entity.type
_entity.pdbx_description
1 polymer ?
#
loop_
_entity_poly.entity_id
_entity_poly.type
_entity_poly.pdbx_seq_one_letter_code
_entity_poly.pdbx_strand_id
1 'polypeptide(L)' 'MTDDDPKPAISAEEMQRRREHVRAAIANNRLEGIATSAETLEIFEAYIRGEIEAGDLVTAAYERHRRSRA' A
#
# COMPACT_ATOMS: atom_id res chain seq x y z
N MET A 1 27.04 -16.85 2.53
CA MET A 1 26.32 -15.99 2.47
C MET A 1 25.10 -16.29 2.92
N THR A 2 24.47 -15.61 3.41
CA THR A 2 23.43 -15.92 3.87
C THR A 2 22.40 -15.24 3.43
N ASP A 3 21.55 -15.82 2.94
CA ASP A 3 20.45 -15.24 2.47
C ASP A 3 19.33 -15.63 3.25
N ASP A 4 19.56 -15.91 4.48
CA ASP A 4 18.51 -16.33 5.31
C ASP A 4 17.59 -15.22 5.64
N ASP A 5 18.05 -14.00 5.62
CA ASP A 5 17.19 -12.90 5.94
C ASP A 5 16.27 -12.65 4.79
N PRO A 6 14.99 -12.51 5.04
CA PRO A 6 14.08 -12.22 3.99
C PRO A 6 14.42 -10.88 3.37
N LYS A 7 14.64 -10.87 2.09
CA LYS A 7 14.91 -9.64 1.42
C LYS A 7 13.63 -9.05 0.93
N PRO A 8 13.49 -7.75 0.96
CA PRO A 8 12.32 -7.14 0.37
C PRO A 8 12.25 -7.49 -1.10
N ALA A 9 11.07 -7.61 -1.62
CA ALA A 9 10.89 -7.92 -3.02
C ALA A 9 11.38 -6.81 -3.93
N ILE A 10 11.58 -5.62 -3.41
CA ILE A 10 12.00 -4.47 -4.19
C ILE A 10 13.11 -3.76 -3.45
N SER A 11 13.80 -2.88 -4.16
CA SER A 11 14.92 -2.16 -3.60
C SER A 11 14.46 -1.14 -2.57
N ALA A 12 15.41 -0.66 -1.77
CA ALA A 12 15.11 0.37 -0.79
C ALA A 12 14.64 1.66 -1.47
N GLU A 13 15.20 1.95 -2.62
CA GLU A 13 14.81 3.14 -3.36
C GLU A 13 13.39 3.02 -3.86
N GLU A 14 13.01 1.84 -4.33
CA GLU A 14 11.65 1.64 -4.80
C GLU A 14 10.67 1.68 -3.62
N MET A 15 11.06 1.13 -2.48
CA MET A 15 10.23 1.21 -1.28
C MET A 15 9.98 2.66 -0.88
N GLN A 16 11.02 3.49 -0.97
CA GLN A 16 10.88 4.89 -0.63
C GLN A 16 9.94 5.59 -1.60
N ARG A 17 10.05 5.27 -2.88
CA ARG A 17 9.18 5.86 -3.89
C ARG A 17 7.74 5.46 -3.63
N ARG A 18 7.50 4.21 -3.29
CA ARG A 18 6.15 3.73 -3.00
C ARG A 18 5.59 4.37 -1.74
N ARG A 19 6.46 4.58 -0.75
CA ARG A 19 6.05 5.23 0.47
C ARG A 19 5.58 6.65 0.21
N GLU A 20 6.28 7.34 -0.68
CA GLU A 20 5.89 8.70 -1.05
C GLU A 20 4.58 8.70 -1.82
N HIS A 21 4.39 7.71 -2.70
CA HIS A 21 3.13 7.59 -3.42
C HIS A 21 1.96 7.40 -2.46
N VAL A 22 2.15 6.54 -1.49
CA VAL A 22 1.10 6.25 -0.50
C VAL A 22 0.81 7.50 0.32
N ARG A 23 1.85 8.21 0.72
CA ARG A 23 1.67 9.42 1.50
C ARG A 23 0.86 10.45 0.73
N ALA A 24 1.16 10.59 -0.56
CA ALA A 24 0.43 11.52 -1.40
C ALA A 24 -1.04 11.11 -1.57
N ALA A 25 -1.27 9.81 -1.70
CA ALA A 25 -2.64 9.31 -1.85
C ALA A 25 -3.45 9.57 -0.59
N ILE A 26 -2.85 9.34 0.57
CA ILE A 26 -3.52 9.58 1.83
C ILE A 26 -3.83 11.06 1.99
N ALA A 27 -2.89 11.92 1.62
CA ALA A 27 -3.09 13.35 1.72
C ALA A 27 -4.22 13.82 0.81
N ASN A 28 -4.27 13.26 -0.42
CA ASN A 28 -5.34 13.61 -1.33
C ASN A 28 -6.69 13.19 -0.78
N ASN A 29 -6.78 11.98 -0.24
CA ASN A 29 -8.03 11.51 0.34
C ASN A 29 -8.47 12.41 1.48
N ARG A 30 -7.53 12.85 2.28
CA ARG A 30 -7.84 13.71 3.41
C ARG A 30 -8.38 15.05 2.95
N LEU A 31 -7.84 15.58 1.87
CA LEU A 31 -8.33 16.83 1.32
C LEU A 31 -9.76 16.71 0.82
N GLU A 32 -10.14 15.49 0.41
CA GLU A 32 -11.49 15.25 -0.06
C GLU A 32 -12.41 14.76 1.06
N GLY A 33 -11.93 14.78 2.29
CA GLY A 33 -12.74 14.35 3.42
C GLY A 33 -12.83 12.85 3.61
N ILE A 34 -11.92 12.11 2.99
CA ILE A 34 -11.93 10.66 3.07
C ILE A 34 -10.84 10.20 4.02
N ALA A 35 -11.20 9.46 5.05
CA ALA A 35 -10.22 8.93 5.98
C ALA A 35 -9.78 7.55 5.50
N THR A 36 -8.49 7.26 5.64
CA THR A 36 -7.96 5.96 5.23
C THR A 36 -8.18 4.96 6.35
N SER A 37 -8.86 3.86 6.07
CA SER A 37 -9.12 2.87 7.08
C SER A 37 -7.88 2.09 7.45
N ALA A 38 -7.90 1.42 8.58
CA ALA A 38 -6.78 0.60 9.01
C ALA A 38 -6.50 -0.52 8.02
N GLU A 39 -7.56 -1.11 7.46
CA GLU A 39 -7.39 -2.17 6.48
C GLU A 39 -6.72 -1.66 5.22
N THR A 40 -7.08 -0.46 4.79
CA THR A 40 -6.44 0.12 3.61
C THR A 40 -4.97 0.44 3.90
N LEU A 41 -4.68 0.87 5.12
CA LEU A 41 -3.28 1.11 5.48
C LEU A 41 -2.46 -0.17 5.42
N GLU A 42 -3.04 -1.30 5.81
CA GLU A 42 -2.34 -2.57 5.71
C GLU A 42 -2.04 -2.92 4.27
N ILE A 43 -2.97 -2.64 3.37
CA ILE A 43 -2.76 -2.88 1.95
C ILE A 43 -1.64 -1.99 1.43
N PHE A 44 -1.63 -0.73 1.85
CA PHE A 44 -0.56 0.18 1.46
C PHE A 44 0.78 -0.30 1.96
N GLU A 45 0.83 -0.85 3.19
CA GLU A 45 2.08 -1.37 3.72
C GLU A 45 2.59 -2.54 2.89
N ALA A 46 1.69 -3.43 2.47
CA ALA A 46 2.07 -4.54 1.63
C ALA A 46 2.64 -4.05 0.30
N TYR A 47 2.04 -3.01 -0.26
CA TYR A 47 2.51 -2.41 -1.49
C TYR A 47 3.92 -1.83 -1.31
N ILE A 48 4.14 -1.13 -0.21
CA ILE A 48 5.44 -0.54 0.06
C ILE A 48 6.50 -1.61 0.20
N ARG A 49 6.16 -2.74 0.84
CA ARG A 49 7.12 -3.82 1.00
C ARG A 49 7.35 -4.62 -0.27
N GLY A 50 6.57 -4.34 -1.31
CA GLY A 50 6.73 -5.06 -2.56
C GLY A 50 5.97 -6.35 -2.64
N GLU A 51 5.07 -6.59 -1.70
CA GLU A 51 4.30 -7.83 -1.67
C GLU A 51 3.18 -7.81 -2.70
N ILE A 52 2.72 -6.64 -3.08
CA ILE A 52 1.72 -6.51 -4.13
C ILE A 52 2.13 -5.38 -5.05
N GLU A 53 1.64 -5.43 -6.27
CA GLU A 53 1.95 -4.42 -7.27
C GLU A 53 0.89 -3.34 -7.28
N ALA A 54 1.16 -2.27 -8.00
CA ALA A 54 0.23 -1.13 -8.05
C ALA A 54 -1.16 -1.54 -8.53
N GLY A 55 -1.22 -2.41 -9.53
CA GLY A 55 -2.51 -2.87 -10.01
C GLY A 55 -3.28 -3.65 -8.97
N ASP A 56 -2.56 -4.48 -8.23
CA ASP A 56 -3.15 -5.26 -7.17
C ASP A 56 -3.59 -4.37 -6.01
N LEU A 57 -2.87 -3.28 -5.80
CA LEU A 57 -3.22 -2.34 -4.75
C LEU A 57 -4.61 -1.76 -4.99
N VAL A 58 -4.88 -1.34 -6.21
CA VAL A 58 -6.17 -0.77 -6.54
C VAL A 58 -7.27 -1.81 -6.38
N THR A 59 -7.03 -3.02 -6.87
CA THR A 59 -8.01 -4.09 -6.78
C THR A 59 -8.30 -4.44 -5.32
N ALA A 60 -7.25 -4.58 -4.52
CA ALA A 60 -7.42 -4.95 -3.12
C ALA A 60 -8.20 -3.88 -2.36
N ALA A 61 -7.86 -2.62 -2.61
CA ALA A 61 -8.54 -1.53 -1.93
C ALA A 61 -10.02 -1.48 -2.33
N TYR A 62 -10.28 -1.72 -3.61
CA TYR A 62 -11.65 -1.69 -4.10
C TYR A 62 -12.48 -2.83 -3.50
N GLU A 63 -11.88 -4.00 -3.40
CA GLU A 63 -12.58 -5.14 -2.83
C GLU A 63 -12.86 -4.94 -1.36
N ARG A 64 -11.91 -4.34 -0.64
CA ARG A 64 -12.15 -4.04 0.76
C ARG A 64 -13.30 -3.07 0.91
N HIS A 65 -13.32 -2.06 0.06
CA HIS A 65 -14.37 -1.06 0.11
C HIS A 65 -15.73 -1.69 -0.18
N ARG A 66 -15.80 -2.56 -1.18
CA ARG A 66 -17.04 -3.23 -1.51
C ARG A 66 -17.52 -4.08 -0.35
N ARG A 67 -16.59 -4.81 0.26
CA ARG A 67 -16.93 -5.69 1.35
C ARG A 67 -17.46 -4.92 2.54
N SER A 68 -16.86 -3.76 2.79
CA SER A 68 -17.30 -2.96 3.91
C SER A 68 -18.71 -2.39 3.73
N ARG A 69 -19.13 -2.24 2.50
CA ARG A 69 -20.43 -1.69 2.25
C ARG A 69 -21.54 -2.72 2.31
N ALA A 70 -21.18 -3.95 2.28
CA ALA A 70 -22.16 -5.00 2.36
C ALA A 70 -22.70 -5.15 3.79
#